data_886e28d6fe2490bc282cdd82ad0e7fcc
#
_entry.id   886e28d6fe2490bc282cdd82ad0e7fcc
#
_cell.length_a   1.000
_cell.length_b   1.000
_cell.length_c   1.000
_cell.angle_alpha   90.00
_cell.angle_beta   90.00
_cell.angle_gamma   90.00
#
_symmetry.space_group_name_H-M   'P 1'
#
loop_
_entity.id
_entity.type
_entity.pdbx_description
1 polymer ?
#
loop_
_entity_poly.entity_id
_entity_poly.type
_entity_poly.pdbx_seq_one_letter_code
_entity_poly.pdbx_strand_id
1 'polypeptide(L)'
;MSRADQLFVNMCKEILTNGFSSEGQTVRARWEDGTPAHTIKTFGVVNRYDLQEEFPALTLRPTAIKTAVDEMLWIWQRKSNNIKDLNGHIWDEWADENGSIGKAYGYQMGVKYKFAQGEMDQVDNVIWQLKNTPYSRRIMTNIYNFQDLSEMGLEPCAYSMTFNVTGDRLNAILNQRSQDVLAANNWNVVQYSVLVHMLAQVTGLKAGELVHVISDAHIYDRHVPVIEEMIKRPQYPAPKFRLNPAVKDFYDFTTADVIIEDYQKNPQILNIPIAI
;
A
#
# COMPACT_ATOMS: atom_id res chain seq x y z
N MET A 1 12.55 -8.59 17.36
CA MET A 1 11.09 -8.33 17.23
C MET A 1 10.95 -7.12 16.34
N SER A 2 10.18 -7.24 15.27
CA SER A 2 10.03 -6.15 14.30
C SER A 2 9.01 -5.13 14.80
N ARG A 3 9.25 -3.87 14.50
CA ARG A 3 8.31 -2.77 14.79
C ARG A 3 7.01 -2.93 14.00
N ALA A 4 7.12 -3.41 12.75
CA ALA A 4 5.96 -3.68 11.91
C ALA A 4 5.02 -4.72 12.54
N ASP A 5 5.56 -5.82 13.07
CA ASP A 5 4.76 -6.83 13.78
C ASP A 5 4.08 -6.25 15.01
N GLN A 6 4.78 -5.42 15.79
CA GLN A 6 4.20 -4.79 16.99
C GLN A 6 3.02 -3.88 16.64
N LEU A 7 3.19 -3.01 15.62
CA LEU A 7 2.14 -2.10 15.17
C LEU A 7 0.93 -2.89 14.65
N PHE A 8 1.17 -3.95 13.87
CA PHE A 8 0.11 -4.82 13.37
C PHE A 8 -0.65 -5.51 14.50
N VAL A 9 0.07 -6.13 15.45
CA VAL A 9 -0.54 -6.82 16.61
C VAL A 9 -1.35 -5.85 17.47
N ASN A 10 -0.82 -4.65 17.72
CA ASN A 10 -1.54 -3.64 18.53
C ASN A 10 -2.81 -3.17 17.80
N MET A 11 -2.75 -2.91 16.51
CA MET A 11 -3.92 -2.53 15.71
C MET A 11 -4.97 -3.65 15.70
N CYS A 12 -4.57 -4.91 15.48
CA CYS A 12 -5.50 -6.05 15.52
C CYS A 12 -6.16 -6.20 16.89
N LYS A 13 -5.39 -6.10 17.97
CA LYS A 13 -5.94 -6.16 19.35
C LYS A 13 -6.93 -5.03 19.62
N GLU A 14 -6.61 -3.82 19.19
CA GLU A 14 -7.52 -2.67 19.35
C GLU A 14 -8.84 -2.91 18.61
N ILE A 15 -8.79 -3.37 17.36
CA ILE A 15 -9.98 -3.69 16.56
C ILE A 15 -10.81 -4.80 17.23
N LEU A 16 -10.18 -5.90 17.65
CA LEU A 16 -10.88 -7.04 18.24
C LEU A 16 -11.49 -6.73 19.61
N THR A 17 -10.88 -5.83 20.38
CA THR A 17 -11.30 -5.53 21.75
C THR A 17 -12.30 -4.38 21.81
N ASN A 18 -12.05 -3.32 21.06
CA ASN A 18 -12.77 -2.03 21.16
C ASN A 18 -13.50 -1.66 19.85
N GLY A 19 -13.33 -2.46 18.79
CA GLY A 19 -13.91 -2.18 17.48
C GLY A 19 -15.43 -2.32 17.46
N PHE A 20 -16.04 -1.59 16.51
CA PHE A 20 -17.47 -1.63 16.27
C PHE A 20 -17.80 -2.72 15.24
N SER A 21 -18.73 -3.64 15.58
CA SER A 21 -19.22 -4.66 14.65
C SER A 21 -20.29 -4.09 13.72
N SER A 22 -20.21 -4.43 12.43
CA SER A 22 -21.26 -4.15 11.45
C SER A 22 -22.36 -5.24 11.40
N GLU A 23 -22.33 -6.21 12.30
CA GLU A 23 -23.37 -7.24 12.37
C GLU A 23 -24.74 -6.60 12.56
N GLY A 24 -25.72 -7.09 11.82
CA GLY A 24 -27.08 -6.51 11.80
C GLY A 24 -27.25 -5.26 10.93
N GLN A 25 -26.17 -4.73 10.32
CA GLN A 25 -26.24 -3.62 9.38
C GLN A 25 -26.28 -4.13 7.93
N THR A 26 -26.81 -3.30 7.02
CA THR A 26 -26.68 -3.55 5.58
C THR A 26 -25.25 -3.24 5.15
N VAL A 27 -24.54 -4.24 4.63
CA VAL A 27 -23.18 -4.11 4.10
C VAL A 27 -23.18 -4.45 2.61
N ARG A 28 -22.30 -3.76 1.84
CA ARG A 28 -22.15 -4.02 0.40
C ARG A 28 -21.38 -5.32 0.14
N ALA A 29 -20.29 -5.51 0.87
CA ALA A 29 -19.37 -6.62 0.63
C ALA A 29 -20.06 -7.98 0.87
N ARG A 30 -19.69 -8.94 0.04
CA ARG A 30 -20.21 -10.33 0.09
C ARG A 30 -19.04 -11.32 0.08
N TRP A 31 -19.26 -12.44 0.75
CA TRP A 31 -18.44 -13.62 0.58
C TRP A 31 -18.78 -14.34 -0.73
N GLU A 32 -17.90 -15.23 -1.18
CA GLU A 32 -18.10 -16.04 -2.39
C GLU A 32 -19.45 -16.79 -2.41
N ASP A 33 -19.97 -17.21 -1.24
CA ASP A 33 -21.27 -17.87 -1.08
C ASP A 33 -22.46 -16.88 -1.08
N GLY A 34 -22.24 -15.61 -1.35
CA GLY A 34 -23.26 -14.56 -1.40
C GLY A 34 -23.69 -14.01 -0.04
N THR A 35 -23.20 -14.57 1.07
CA THR A 35 -23.55 -14.08 2.41
C THR A 35 -22.92 -12.72 2.70
N PRO A 36 -23.54 -11.84 3.52
CA PRO A 36 -22.96 -10.56 3.90
C PRO A 36 -21.60 -10.74 4.58
N ALA A 37 -20.59 -9.98 4.17
CA ALA A 37 -19.29 -9.95 4.81
C ALA A 37 -19.25 -8.80 5.84
N HIS A 38 -19.50 -9.16 7.10
CA HIS A 38 -19.48 -8.21 8.21
C HIS A 38 -18.07 -7.96 8.70
N THR A 39 -17.85 -6.81 9.33
CA THR A 39 -16.54 -6.39 9.84
C THR A 39 -16.61 -5.96 11.28
N ILE A 40 -15.50 -6.10 12.00
CA ILE A 40 -15.18 -5.35 13.21
C ILE A 40 -14.18 -4.30 12.79
N LYS A 41 -14.40 -3.03 13.16
CA LYS A 41 -13.59 -1.90 12.67
C LYS A 41 -13.30 -0.86 13.73
N THR A 42 -12.23 -0.11 13.51
CA THR A 42 -11.89 1.11 14.25
C THR A 42 -11.62 2.27 13.30
N PHE A 43 -11.84 3.48 13.77
CA PHE A 43 -11.67 4.70 12.99
C PHE A 43 -10.38 5.42 13.38
N GLY A 44 -9.61 5.87 12.37
CA GLY A 44 -8.52 6.81 12.59
C GLY A 44 -7.23 6.17 13.11
N VAL A 45 -6.78 5.05 12.54
CA VAL A 45 -5.49 4.43 12.87
C VAL A 45 -4.34 5.18 12.20
N VAL A 46 -3.27 5.42 12.97
CA VAL A 46 -2.02 6.02 12.47
C VAL A 46 -0.84 5.13 12.87
N ASN A 47 -0.23 4.47 11.89
CA ASN A 47 0.97 3.69 12.07
C ASN A 47 2.19 4.43 11.48
N ARG A 48 3.32 4.39 12.18
CA ARG A 48 4.55 5.08 11.79
C ARG A 48 5.70 4.10 11.67
N TYR A 49 6.36 4.11 10.52
CA TYR A 49 7.47 3.22 10.17
C TYR A 49 8.70 4.06 9.81
N ASP A 50 9.74 4.05 10.67
CA ASP A 50 11.05 4.65 10.32
C ASP A 50 11.78 3.69 9.39
N LEU A 51 11.88 4.08 8.12
CA LEU A 51 12.48 3.26 7.07
C LEU A 51 14.01 3.22 7.12
N GLN A 52 14.64 4.00 8.02
CA GLN A 52 16.07 3.90 8.29
C GLN A 52 16.37 2.86 9.37
N GLU A 53 15.42 2.60 10.26
CA GLU A 53 15.58 1.61 11.32
C GLU A 53 15.31 0.20 10.82
N GLU A 54 14.20 0.00 10.08
CA GLU A 54 13.85 -1.32 9.57
C GLU A 54 12.96 -1.25 8.32
N PHE A 55 12.99 -2.31 7.52
CA PHE A 55 12.04 -2.52 6.45
C PHE A 55 10.77 -3.19 7.01
N PRO A 56 9.57 -2.61 6.85
CA PRO A 56 8.38 -3.00 7.60
C PRO A 56 7.61 -4.18 6.97
N ALA A 57 8.30 -5.28 6.67
CA ALA A 57 7.65 -6.53 6.29
C ALA A 57 7.28 -7.33 7.54
N LEU A 58 6.03 -7.86 7.59
CA LEU A 58 5.58 -8.71 8.68
C LEU A 58 6.34 -10.03 8.72
N THR A 59 6.68 -10.49 9.94
CA THR A 59 7.23 -11.81 10.18
C THR A 59 6.17 -12.82 10.64
N LEU A 60 5.00 -12.35 11.05
CA LEU A 60 3.86 -13.16 11.48
C LEU A 60 3.28 -14.02 10.35
N ARG A 61 3.35 -13.54 9.12
CA ARG A 61 3.13 -14.28 7.87
C ARG A 61 3.92 -13.64 6.73
N PRO A 62 4.28 -14.38 5.67
CA PRO A 62 4.97 -13.81 4.54
C PRO A 62 4.13 -12.79 3.78
N THR A 63 4.74 -11.68 3.39
CA THR A 63 4.24 -10.81 2.33
C THR A 63 4.95 -11.18 1.03
N ALA A 64 4.19 -11.32 -0.06
CA ALA A 64 4.75 -11.59 -1.38
C ALA A 64 5.36 -10.29 -1.96
N ILE A 65 6.52 -9.90 -1.42
CA ILE A 65 7.13 -8.57 -1.65
C ILE A 65 7.33 -8.27 -3.14
N LYS A 66 7.81 -9.24 -3.93
CA LYS A 66 8.01 -9.02 -5.37
C LYS A 66 6.71 -8.74 -6.11
N THR A 67 5.64 -9.44 -5.77
CA THR A 67 4.31 -9.20 -6.35
C THR A 67 3.75 -7.85 -5.91
N ALA A 68 3.91 -7.49 -4.64
CA ALA A 68 3.51 -6.17 -4.14
C ALA A 68 4.28 -5.03 -4.82
N VAL A 69 5.58 -5.22 -5.07
CA VAL A 69 6.40 -4.24 -5.81
C VAL A 69 5.99 -4.17 -7.28
N ASP A 70 5.70 -5.29 -7.93
CA ASP A 70 5.24 -5.29 -9.32
C ASP A 70 3.93 -4.51 -9.49
N GLU A 71 2.98 -4.69 -8.57
CA GLU A 71 1.74 -3.89 -8.54
C GLU A 71 2.02 -2.39 -8.30
N MET A 72 2.91 -2.05 -7.38
CA MET A 72 3.29 -0.67 -7.16
C MET A 72 3.91 -0.04 -8.41
N LEU A 73 4.80 -0.77 -9.11
CA LEU A 73 5.37 -0.34 -10.39
C LEU A 73 4.31 -0.26 -11.49
N TRP A 74 3.32 -1.16 -11.50
CA TRP A 74 2.19 -1.12 -12.42
C TRP A 74 1.37 0.17 -12.25
N ILE A 75 1.12 0.60 -11.01
CA ILE A 75 0.38 1.82 -10.68
C ILE A 75 1.22 3.08 -10.96
N TRP A 76 2.46 3.14 -10.43
CA TRP A 76 3.24 4.37 -10.37
C TRP A 76 4.18 4.59 -11.55
N GLN A 77 4.72 3.51 -12.12
CA GLN A 77 5.71 3.58 -13.19
C GLN A 77 5.05 3.34 -14.54
N ARG A 78 4.37 2.20 -14.72
CA ARG A 78 3.66 1.85 -15.97
C ARG A 78 2.39 2.66 -16.16
N LYS A 79 1.80 3.17 -15.07
CA LYS A 79 0.57 3.98 -15.08
C LYS A 79 -0.56 3.27 -15.83
N SER A 80 -0.60 1.95 -15.71
CA SER A 80 -1.54 1.10 -16.41
C SER A 80 -2.77 0.81 -15.56
N ASN A 81 -3.88 0.56 -16.22
CA ASN A 81 -5.12 0.05 -15.67
C ASN A 81 -5.51 -1.30 -16.28
N ASN A 82 -4.60 -1.94 -17.03
CA ASN A 82 -4.84 -3.25 -17.63
C ASN A 82 -4.06 -4.32 -16.89
N ILE A 83 -4.78 -5.35 -16.39
CA ILE A 83 -4.18 -6.47 -15.62
C ILE A 83 -3.21 -7.32 -16.45
N LYS A 84 -3.24 -7.25 -17.78
CA LYS A 84 -2.28 -7.93 -18.66
C LYS A 84 -0.86 -7.38 -18.52
N ASP A 85 -0.72 -6.16 -17.99
CA ASP A 85 0.56 -5.53 -17.72
C ASP A 85 1.08 -5.85 -16.30
N LEU A 86 0.37 -6.70 -15.54
CA LEU A 86 0.69 -7.11 -14.17
C LEU A 86 1.06 -8.60 -14.14
N ASN A 87 2.14 -8.94 -13.44
CA ASN A 87 2.55 -10.33 -13.23
C ASN A 87 1.84 -10.96 -12.02
N GLY A 88 0.52 -11.05 -12.04
CA GLY A 88 -0.26 -11.63 -10.95
C GLY A 88 -1.75 -11.52 -11.19
N HIS A 89 -2.53 -12.24 -10.39
CA HIS A 89 -3.98 -12.37 -10.52
C HIS A 89 -4.75 -11.63 -9.43
N ILE A 90 -4.11 -10.65 -8.77
CA ILE A 90 -4.66 -9.96 -7.62
C ILE A 90 -5.76 -8.94 -7.97
N TRP A 91 -5.97 -8.65 -9.25
CA TRP A 91 -6.95 -7.70 -9.76
C TRP A 91 -8.01 -8.33 -10.67
N ASP A 92 -7.99 -9.65 -10.88
CA ASP A 92 -8.89 -10.36 -11.82
C ASP A 92 -10.38 -10.10 -11.53
N GLU A 93 -10.77 -10.05 -10.25
CA GLU A 93 -12.16 -9.84 -9.81
C GLU A 93 -12.72 -8.43 -10.15
N TRP A 94 -11.84 -7.46 -10.41
CA TRP A 94 -12.22 -6.07 -10.70
C TRP A 94 -12.00 -5.66 -12.16
N ALA A 95 -11.48 -6.58 -12.97
CA ALA A 95 -11.21 -6.33 -14.37
C ALA A 95 -12.42 -6.70 -15.25
N ASP A 96 -12.63 -5.91 -16.29
CA ASP A 96 -13.59 -6.23 -17.33
C ASP A 96 -13.07 -7.33 -18.29
N GLU A 97 -13.87 -7.69 -19.29
CA GLU A 97 -13.53 -8.69 -20.30
C GLU A 97 -12.26 -8.37 -21.12
N ASN A 98 -11.85 -7.10 -21.18
CA ASN A 98 -10.65 -6.64 -21.85
C ASN A 98 -9.42 -6.62 -20.91
N GLY A 99 -9.63 -6.90 -19.63
CA GLY A 99 -8.62 -6.85 -18.57
C GLY A 99 -8.42 -5.45 -18.00
N SER A 100 -9.35 -4.52 -18.19
CA SER A 100 -9.27 -3.16 -17.66
C SER A 100 -9.96 -3.05 -16.30
N ILE A 101 -9.34 -2.37 -15.35
CA ILE A 101 -9.97 -1.93 -14.09
C ILE A 101 -10.58 -0.52 -14.21
N GLY A 102 -10.82 -0.04 -15.43
CA GLY A 102 -11.38 1.27 -15.69
C GLY A 102 -10.41 2.42 -15.38
N LYS A 103 -10.96 3.58 -15.02
CA LYS A 103 -10.16 4.79 -14.73
C LYS A 103 -9.55 4.81 -13.32
N ALA A 104 -9.25 3.62 -12.77
CA ALA A 104 -8.73 3.46 -11.41
C ALA A 104 -7.18 3.46 -11.38
N TYR A 105 -6.62 3.70 -10.20
CA TYR A 105 -5.21 3.57 -9.83
C TYR A 105 -4.20 4.11 -10.86
N GLY A 106 -3.56 3.25 -11.65
CA GLY A 106 -2.52 3.63 -12.61
C GLY A 106 -3.03 4.61 -13.66
N TYR A 107 -4.29 4.48 -14.11
CA TYR A 107 -4.90 5.48 -15.01
C TYR A 107 -4.81 6.89 -14.43
N GLN A 108 -5.22 7.08 -13.18
CA GLN A 108 -5.19 8.40 -12.53
C GLN A 108 -3.77 8.92 -12.33
N MET A 109 -2.78 8.05 -12.14
CA MET A 109 -1.37 8.46 -12.08
C MET A 109 -0.86 8.97 -13.42
N GLY A 110 -1.37 8.44 -14.54
CA GLY A 110 -0.97 8.83 -15.90
C GLY A 110 -1.66 10.06 -16.47
N VAL A 111 -2.73 10.55 -15.83
CA VAL A 111 -3.43 11.75 -16.28
C VAL A 111 -2.49 12.95 -16.26
N LYS A 112 -2.41 13.68 -17.38
CA LYS A 112 -1.57 14.87 -17.49
C LYS A 112 -2.31 16.12 -16.98
N TYR A 113 -1.58 16.90 -16.19
CA TYR A 113 -2.05 18.16 -15.62
C TYR A 113 -1.10 19.30 -16.00
N LYS A 114 -1.63 20.51 -16.05
CA LYS A 114 -0.82 21.73 -16.26
C LYS A 114 -0.32 22.24 -14.91
N PHE A 115 0.96 22.07 -14.67
CA PHE A 115 1.67 22.65 -13.52
C PHE A 115 2.43 23.92 -13.96
N ALA A 116 2.94 24.70 -13.00
CA ALA A 116 3.72 25.90 -13.30
C ALA A 116 4.99 25.59 -14.13
N GLN A 117 5.56 24.40 -13.95
CA GLN A 117 6.76 23.94 -14.65
C GLN A 117 6.48 23.20 -15.98
N GLY A 118 5.22 23.06 -16.38
CA GLY A 118 4.85 22.39 -17.63
C GLY A 118 3.73 21.36 -17.45
N GLU A 119 3.40 20.68 -18.55
CA GLU A 119 2.41 19.60 -18.56
C GLU A 119 3.07 18.27 -18.24
N MET A 120 2.62 17.61 -17.19
CA MET A 120 3.13 16.31 -16.73
C MET A 120 2.09 15.58 -15.89
N ASP A 121 2.32 14.30 -15.62
CA ASP A 121 1.48 13.55 -14.67
C ASP A 121 1.93 13.76 -13.22
N GLN A 122 1.18 13.15 -12.32
CA GLN A 122 1.41 13.31 -10.88
C GLN A 122 2.76 12.75 -10.42
N VAL A 123 3.20 11.63 -11.00
CA VAL A 123 4.48 10.97 -10.64
C VAL A 123 5.65 11.82 -11.08
N ASP A 124 5.64 12.27 -12.34
CA ASP A 124 6.67 13.15 -12.88
C ASP A 124 6.75 14.46 -12.09
N ASN A 125 5.60 15.01 -11.70
CA ASN A 125 5.53 16.22 -10.87
C ASN A 125 6.15 16.01 -9.47
N VAL A 126 5.90 14.87 -8.83
CA VAL A 126 6.52 14.53 -7.54
C VAL A 126 8.03 14.44 -7.69
N ILE A 127 8.53 13.70 -8.69
CA ILE A 127 9.97 13.55 -8.94
C ILE A 127 10.61 14.92 -9.24
N TRP A 128 9.98 15.73 -10.08
CA TRP A 128 10.45 17.07 -10.40
C TRP A 128 10.54 17.96 -9.15
N GLN A 129 9.49 17.97 -8.31
CA GLN A 129 9.47 18.77 -7.09
C GLN A 129 10.54 18.31 -6.08
N LEU A 130 10.70 17.01 -5.89
CA LEU A 130 11.74 16.46 -4.99
C LEU A 130 13.15 16.84 -5.45
N LYS A 131 13.40 16.94 -6.76
CA LYS A 131 14.70 17.36 -7.32
C LYS A 131 14.92 18.88 -7.28
N ASN A 132 13.86 19.69 -7.48
CA ASN A 132 14.03 21.13 -7.71
C ASN A 132 13.51 22.00 -6.56
N THR A 133 12.50 21.52 -5.80
CA THR A 133 11.86 22.25 -4.69
C THR A 133 11.55 21.33 -3.52
N PRO A 134 12.57 20.58 -3.00
CA PRO A 134 12.35 19.46 -2.05
C PRO A 134 11.62 19.88 -0.77
N TYR A 135 11.74 21.13 -0.34
CA TYR A 135 11.07 21.65 0.87
C TYR A 135 9.66 22.20 0.61
N SER A 136 9.11 21.99 -0.58
CA SER A 136 7.74 22.36 -0.90
C SER A 136 6.75 21.54 -0.04
N ARG A 137 5.70 22.22 0.44
CA ARG A 137 4.59 21.58 1.18
C ARG A 137 3.45 21.15 0.26
N ARG A 138 3.72 21.06 -1.05
CA ARG A 138 2.73 20.77 -2.12
C ARG A 138 3.09 19.51 -2.90
N ILE A 139 4.01 18.68 -2.38
CA ILE A 139 4.45 17.45 -3.04
C ILE A 139 3.46 16.36 -2.65
N MET A 140 2.55 16.03 -3.55
CA MET A 140 1.50 15.05 -3.29
C MET A 140 0.95 14.43 -4.57
N THR A 141 0.31 13.27 -4.41
CA THR A 141 -0.54 12.64 -5.42
C THR A 141 -1.93 12.38 -4.84
N ASN A 142 -2.94 12.35 -5.71
CA ASN A 142 -4.31 11.97 -5.36
C ASN A 142 -4.94 11.27 -6.56
N ILE A 143 -5.43 10.06 -6.34
CA ILE A 143 -6.09 9.23 -7.36
C ILE A 143 -7.59 9.04 -7.13
N TYR A 144 -8.15 9.66 -6.09
CA TYR A 144 -9.59 9.67 -5.84
C TYR A 144 -10.22 10.82 -6.61
N ASN A 145 -10.56 10.56 -7.88
CA ASN A 145 -11.14 11.55 -8.77
C ASN A 145 -12.65 11.35 -8.85
N PHE A 146 -13.42 12.27 -8.26
CA PHE A 146 -14.89 12.20 -8.21
C PHE A 146 -15.56 12.16 -9.59
N GLN A 147 -14.93 12.71 -10.63
CA GLN A 147 -15.49 12.71 -11.99
C GLN A 147 -15.43 11.31 -12.64
N ASP A 148 -14.49 10.49 -12.22
CA ASP A 148 -14.22 9.18 -12.84
C ASP A 148 -14.66 7.99 -11.97
N LEU A 149 -15.23 8.19 -10.76
CA LEU A 149 -15.56 7.11 -9.83
C LEU A 149 -16.48 6.04 -10.44
N SER A 150 -17.47 6.48 -11.24
CA SER A 150 -18.41 5.54 -11.88
C SER A 150 -17.79 4.68 -12.98
N GLU A 151 -16.58 5.03 -13.43
CA GLU A 151 -15.82 4.30 -14.43
C GLU A 151 -14.66 3.50 -13.83
N MET A 152 -14.59 3.38 -12.50
CA MET A 152 -13.58 2.60 -11.78
C MET A 152 -14.13 1.21 -11.42
N GLY A 153 -13.38 0.16 -11.74
CA GLY A 153 -13.72 -1.20 -11.28
C GLY A 153 -13.67 -1.31 -9.75
N LEU A 154 -12.75 -0.57 -9.12
CA LEU A 154 -12.66 -0.42 -7.67
C LEU A 154 -12.22 1.00 -7.33
N GLU A 155 -12.99 1.69 -6.49
CA GLU A 155 -12.59 2.98 -5.95
C GLU A 155 -11.34 2.86 -5.08
N PRO A 156 -10.31 3.74 -5.27
CA PRO A 156 -9.03 3.61 -4.59
C PRO A 156 -9.15 3.62 -3.06
N CYS A 157 -8.64 2.57 -2.41
CA CYS A 157 -8.52 2.50 -0.95
C CYS A 157 -7.33 3.34 -0.47
N ALA A 158 -6.14 3.08 -0.99
CA ALA A 158 -4.95 3.92 -0.82
C ALA A 158 -5.01 5.04 -1.86
N TYR A 159 -5.53 6.20 -1.49
CA TYR A 159 -5.98 7.20 -2.46
C TYR A 159 -5.06 8.42 -2.61
N SER A 160 -4.21 8.71 -1.64
CA SER A 160 -3.27 9.83 -1.76
C SER A 160 -1.97 9.59 -1.00
N MET A 161 -0.90 10.19 -1.54
CA MET A 161 0.40 10.29 -0.91
C MET A 161 0.78 11.76 -0.75
N THR A 162 1.29 12.12 0.42
CA THR A 162 1.91 13.44 0.66
C THR A 162 3.35 13.23 1.06
N PHE A 163 4.27 13.98 0.43
CA PHE A 163 5.69 13.88 0.68
C PHE A 163 6.23 15.13 1.37
N ASN A 164 7.21 14.96 2.24
CA ASN A 164 7.88 16.04 2.94
C ASN A 164 9.37 15.69 3.13
N VAL A 165 10.22 16.66 2.88
CA VAL A 165 11.67 16.51 3.13
C VAL A 165 12.04 17.25 4.41
N THR A 166 12.63 16.50 5.35
CA THR A 166 13.16 17.03 6.61
C THR A 166 14.67 16.74 6.68
N GLY A 167 15.49 17.77 6.60
CA GLY A 167 16.93 17.60 6.40
C GLY A 167 17.22 16.92 5.07
N ASP A 168 17.79 15.73 5.09
CA ASP A 168 18.04 14.88 3.92
C ASP A 168 17.09 13.66 3.81
N ARG A 169 16.04 13.61 4.66
CA ARG A 169 15.10 12.50 4.73
C ARG A 169 13.81 12.79 3.98
N LEU A 170 13.41 11.89 3.09
CA LEU A 170 12.10 11.88 2.43
C LEU A 170 11.10 11.12 3.30
N ASN A 171 10.16 11.85 3.89
CA ASN A 171 9.03 11.30 4.62
C ASN A 171 7.79 11.25 3.73
N ALA A 172 6.89 10.33 4.00
CA ALA A 172 5.63 10.21 3.27
C ALA A 172 4.46 9.90 4.21
N ILE A 173 3.28 10.42 3.86
CA ILE A 173 2.01 10.02 4.45
C ILE A 173 1.21 9.29 3.38
N LEU A 174 0.86 8.04 3.65
CA LEU A 174 -0.14 7.29 2.89
C LEU A 174 -1.51 7.49 3.53
N ASN A 175 -2.45 8.08 2.80
CA ASN A 175 -3.84 8.17 3.23
C ASN A 175 -4.66 7.04 2.62
N GLN A 176 -5.33 6.30 3.48
CA GLN A 176 -6.16 5.16 3.10
C GLN A 176 -7.54 5.28 3.73
N ARG A 177 -8.59 5.27 2.88
CA ARG A 177 -9.98 5.39 3.35
C ARG A 177 -10.51 4.10 3.97
N SER A 178 -10.00 2.96 3.54
CA SER A 178 -10.50 1.63 3.90
C SER A 178 -9.36 0.61 3.83
N GLN A 179 -9.22 -0.25 4.85
CA GLN A 179 -8.14 -1.20 4.96
C GLN A 179 -8.64 -2.54 5.50
N ASP A 180 -8.67 -3.58 4.64
CA ASP A 180 -8.68 -4.96 5.11
C ASP A 180 -7.34 -5.27 5.79
N VAL A 181 -7.39 -5.42 7.11
CA VAL A 181 -6.18 -5.57 7.92
C VAL A 181 -5.46 -6.89 7.64
N LEU A 182 -6.20 -7.98 7.39
CA LEU A 182 -5.59 -9.27 7.10
C LEU A 182 -5.01 -9.33 5.69
N ALA A 183 -5.81 -8.99 4.68
CA ALA A 183 -5.42 -9.20 3.29
C ALA A 183 -4.46 -8.12 2.78
N ALA A 184 -4.71 -6.83 3.08
CA ALA A 184 -4.07 -5.72 2.40
C ALA A 184 -3.10 -4.87 3.26
N ASN A 185 -3.16 -4.93 4.61
CA ASN A 185 -2.38 -3.99 5.41
C ASN A 185 -0.88 -4.03 5.12
N ASN A 186 -0.23 -5.17 5.32
CA ASN A 186 1.22 -5.23 5.09
C ASN A 186 1.59 -5.17 3.61
N TRP A 187 0.70 -5.55 2.73
CA TRP A 187 0.87 -5.37 1.30
C TRP A 187 1.11 -3.90 0.94
N ASN A 188 0.20 -3.02 1.35
CA ASN A 188 0.33 -1.58 1.10
C ASN A 188 1.53 -0.98 1.85
N VAL A 189 1.78 -1.37 3.10
CA VAL A 189 2.95 -0.87 3.86
C VAL A 189 4.25 -1.19 3.12
N VAL A 190 4.41 -2.42 2.62
CA VAL A 190 5.59 -2.82 1.85
C VAL A 190 5.69 -2.04 0.54
N GLN A 191 4.60 -1.93 -0.23
CA GLN A 191 4.57 -1.19 -1.49
C GLN A 191 5.06 0.25 -1.33
N TYR A 192 4.45 0.97 -0.41
CA TYR A 192 4.74 2.39 -0.23
C TYR A 192 6.07 2.64 0.49
N SER A 193 6.55 1.71 1.30
CA SER A 193 7.92 1.75 1.82
C SER A 193 8.96 1.64 0.71
N VAL A 194 8.78 0.69 -0.21
CA VAL A 194 9.66 0.55 -1.38
C VAL A 194 9.59 1.80 -2.26
N LEU A 195 8.40 2.34 -2.50
CA LEU A 195 8.22 3.58 -3.26
C LEU A 195 9.01 4.74 -2.66
N VAL A 196 8.95 4.93 -1.33
CA VAL A 196 9.71 5.99 -0.64
C VAL A 196 11.21 5.79 -0.83
N HIS A 197 11.71 4.56 -0.72
CA HIS A 197 13.12 4.26 -0.98
C HIS A 197 13.54 4.55 -2.43
N MET A 198 12.71 4.16 -3.41
CA MET A 198 12.98 4.42 -4.83
C MET A 198 13.02 5.92 -5.14
N LEU A 199 12.01 6.67 -4.67
CA LEU A 199 11.97 8.12 -4.85
C LEU A 199 13.15 8.81 -4.16
N ALA A 200 13.48 8.41 -2.94
CA ALA A 200 14.63 8.95 -2.22
C ALA A 200 15.94 8.71 -3.00
N GLN A 201 16.17 7.48 -3.51
CA GLN A 201 17.38 7.14 -4.25
C GLN A 201 17.53 8.00 -5.52
N VAL A 202 16.49 8.14 -6.34
CA VAL A 202 16.59 8.88 -7.62
C VAL A 202 16.59 10.40 -7.46
N THR A 203 16.32 10.89 -6.25
CA THR A 203 16.33 12.34 -5.94
C THR A 203 17.49 12.73 -5.01
N GLY A 204 18.39 11.77 -4.67
CA GLY A 204 19.55 12.01 -3.83
C GLY A 204 19.23 12.21 -2.35
N LEU A 205 18.03 11.78 -1.91
CA LEU A 205 17.58 11.82 -0.52
C LEU A 205 17.76 10.46 0.15
N LYS A 206 17.54 10.40 1.46
CA LYS A 206 17.43 9.17 2.24
C LYS A 206 15.96 8.88 2.51
N ALA A 207 15.55 7.61 2.47
CA ALA A 207 14.22 7.24 2.94
C ALA A 207 14.08 7.64 4.42
N GLY A 208 12.98 8.28 4.76
CA GLY A 208 12.68 8.74 6.12
C GLY A 208 11.58 7.90 6.75
N GLU A 209 10.48 8.50 7.09
CA GLU A 209 9.34 7.85 7.73
C GLU A 209 8.18 7.65 6.75
N LEU A 210 7.57 6.47 6.77
CA LEU A 210 6.24 6.24 6.21
C LEU A 210 5.20 6.32 7.33
N VAL A 211 4.28 7.26 7.23
CA VAL A 211 3.10 7.38 8.10
C VAL A 211 1.90 6.84 7.35
N HIS A 212 1.30 5.75 7.84
CA HIS A 212 0.11 5.15 7.27
C HIS A 212 -1.12 5.59 8.07
N VAL A 213 -1.95 6.41 7.46
CA VAL A 213 -3.20 6.93 8.03
C VAL A 213 -4.37 6.17 7.42
N ILE A 214 -5.13 5.49 8.27
CA ILE A 214 -6.24 4.63 7.87
C ILE A 214 -7.52 5.16 8.50
N SER A 215 -8.51 5.57 7.68
CA SER A 215 -9.79 6.03 8.20
C SER A 215 -10.63 4.89 8.75
N ASP A 216 -10.78 3.79 8.01
CA ASP A 216 -11.54 2.60 8.41
C ASP A 216 -10.60 1.39 8.36
N ALA A 217 -10.09 0.97 9.52
CA ALA A 217 -9.29 -0.24 9.67
C ALA A 217 -10.20 -1.38 10.17
N HIS A 218 -10.35 -2.44 9.38
CA HIS A 218 -11.32 -3.48 9.69
C HIS A 218 -10.78 -4.90 9.51
N ILE A 219 -11.37 -5.81 10.29
CA ILE A 219 -11.20 -7.26 10.20
C ILE A 219 -12.56 -7.85 9.82
N TYR A 220 -12.64 -8.56 8.71
CA TYR A 220 -13.85 -9.28 8.33
C TYR A 220 -14.16 -10.42 9.30
N ASP A 221 -15.43 -10.76 9.45
CA ASP A 221 -15.91 -11.79 10.38
C ASP A 221 -15.20 -13.14 10.19
N ARG A 222 -15.04 -13.60 8.93
CA ARG A 222 -14.31 -14.84 8.62
C ARG A 222 -12.77 -14.72 8.79
N HIS A 223 -12.26 -13.52 8.92
CA HIS A 223 -10.83 -13.27 9.19
C HIS A 223 -10.50 -13.29 10.69
N VAL A 224 -11.49 -13.13 11.58
CA VAL A 224 -11.25 -13.05 13.03
C VAL A 224 -10.44 -14.23 13.56
N PRO A 225 -10.82 -15.52 13.31
CA PRO A 225 -10.06 -16.64 13.82
C PRO A 225 -8.61 -16.68 13.30
N VAL A 226 -8.40 -16.26 12.05
CA VAL A 226 -7.08 -16.18 11.42
C VAL A 226 -6.20 -15.13 12.09
N ILE A 227 -6.75 -13.95 12.35
CA ILE A 227 -6.05 -12.86 13.05
C ILE A 227 -5.72 -13.28 14.49
N GLU A 228 -6.66 -13.90 15.22
CA GLU A 228 -6.44 -14.36 16.59
C GLU A 228 -5.30 -15.39 16.71
N GLU A 229 -5.15 -16.24 15.70
CA GLU A 229 -4.02 -17.19 15.61
C GLU A 229 -2.74 -16.43 15.23
N MET A 230 -2.80 -15.59 14.23
CA MET A 230 -1.64 -14.90 13.67
C MET A 230 -0.96 -13.97 14.67
N ILE A 231 -1.71 -13.22 15.48
CA ILE A 231 -1.15 -12.30 16.48
C ILE A 231 -0.46 -13.00 17.66
N LYS A 232 -0.63 -14.32 17.81
CA LYS A 232 0.04 -15.15 18.83
C LYS A 232 1.33 -15.77 18.33
N ARG A 233 1.62 -15.70 17.03
CA ARG A 233 2.82 -16.29 16.44
C ARG A 233 4.10 -15.61 16.93
N PRO A 234 5.22 -16.35 16.99
CA PRO A 234 6.51 -15.78 17.31
C PRO A 234 6.88 -14.69 16.29
N GLN A 235 7.47 -13.61 16.78
CA GLN A 235 7.94 -12.49 15.98
C GLN A 235 9.45 -12.60 15.80
N TYR A 236 9.93 -12.27 14.60
CA TYR A 236 11.33 -12.29 14.25
C TYR A 236 11.87 -10.87 13.98
N PRO A 237 13.20 -10.68 13.85
CA PRO A 237 13.75 -9.42 13.38
C PRO A 237 13.25 -9.06 11.99
N ALA A 238 13.13 -7.77 11.71
CA ALA A 238 12.82 -7.28 10.38
C ALA A 238 13.88 -7.72 9.37
N PRO A 239 13.50 -7.99 8.10
CA PRO A 239 14.46 -8.31 7.06
C PRO A 239 15.35 -7.11 6.73
N LYS A 240 16.53 -7.38 6.20
CA LYS A 240 17.36 -6.35 5.58
C LYS A 240 16.81 -6.02 4.20
N PHE A 241 16.80 -4.72 3.90
CA PHE A 241 16.32 -4.19 2.63
C PHE A 241 17.38 -3.32 1.97
N ARG A 242 17.53 -3.46 0.66
CA ARG A 242 18.28 -2.52 -0.16
C ARG A 242 17.76 -2.50 -1.60
N LEU A 243 17.95 -1.37 -2.26
CA LEU A 243 17.75 -1.24 -3.69
C LEU A 243 19.07 -1.42 -4.44
N ASN A 244 18.99 -1.80 -5.71
CA ASN A 244 20.14 -1.77 -6.60
C ASN A 244 20.64 -0.31 -6.74
N PRO A 245 21.85 0.03 -6.27
CA PRO A 245 22.33 1.40 -6.28
C PRO A 245 22.70 1.92 -7.68
N ALA A 246 22.75 1.03 -8.68
CA ALA A 246 23.04 1.41 -10.07
C ALA A 246 21.85 2.12 -10.74
N VAL A 247 20.62 1.89 -10.28
CA VAL A 247 19.42 2.51 -10.84
C VAL A 247 19.36 3.99 -10.45
N LYS A 248 19.27 4.88 -11.43
CA LYS A 248 19.27 6.34 -11.27
C LYS A 248 18.00 7.04 -11.73
N ASP A 249 17.18 6.35 -12.50
CA ASP A 249 15.86 6.82 -12.94
C ASP A 249 14.76 5.97 -12.31
N PHE A 250 13.66 6.62 -11.90
CA PHE A 250 12.52 5.93 -11.30
C PHE A 250 11.90 4.91 -12.26
N TYR A 251 11.93 5.21 -13.55
CA TYR A 251 11.34 4.37 -14.60
C TYR A 251 12.20 3.17 -15.01
N ASP A 252 13.45 3.11 -14.54
CA ASP A 252 14.36 1.97 -14.76
C ASP A 252 14.24 0.88 -13.70
N PHE A 253 13.55 1.13 -12.57
CA PHE A 253 13.39 0.13 -11.53
C PHE A 253 12.54 -1.05 -12.00
N THR A 254 12.96 -2.23 -11.59
CA THR A 254 12.25 -3.50 -11.75
C THR A 254 12.10 -4.19 -10.39
N THR A 255 11.31 -5.26 -10.32
CA THR A 255 11.21 -6.09 -9.11
C THR A 255 12.53 -6.77 -8.73
N ALA A 256 13.46 -6.93 -9.68
CA ALA A 256 14.78 -7.52 -9.44
C ALA A 256 15.72 -6.57 -8.68
N ASP A 257 15.45 -5.25 -8.72
CA ASP A 257 16.24 -4.23 -8.03
C ASP A 257 15.90 -4.10 -6.54
N VAL A 258 14.85 -4.79 -6.09
CA VAL A 258 14.44 -4.89 -4.69
C VAL A 258 15.06 -6.13 -4.07
N ILE A 259 15.98 -5.95 -3.14
CA ILE A 259 16.78 -7.00 -2.52
C ILE A 259 16.39 -7.11 -1.05
N ILE A 260 15.89 -8.29 -0.67
CA ILE A 260 15.49 -8.63 0.69
C ILE A 260 16.37 -9.77 1.17
N GLU A 261 17.02 -9.58 2.31
CA GLU A 261 17.92 -10.55 2.93
C GLU A 261 17.47 -10.84 4.37
N ASP A 262 17.79 -12.01 4.88
CA ASP A 262 17.52 -12.44 6.27
C ASP A 262 16.03 -12.37 6.67
N TYR A 263 15.11 -12.61 5.73
CA TYR A 263 13.66 -12.57 6.00
C TYR A 263 13.20 -13.87 6.67
N GLN A 264 13.39 -13.95 7.99
CA GLN A 264 12.80 -15.00 8.82
C GLN A 264 11.32 -14.68 9.09
N LYS A 265 10.45 -15.66 8.89
CA LYS A 265 9.00 -15.50 8.96
C LYS A 265 8.30 -16.80 9.29
N ASN A 266 7.09 -16.70 9.84
CA ASN A 266 6.21 -17.83 10.05
C ASN A 266 5.67 -18.39 8.72
N PRO A 267 5.12 -19.62 8.71
CA PRO A 267 4.48 -20.19 7.53
C PRO A 267 3.33 -19.32 6.99
N GLN A 268 3.11 -19.38 5.67
CA GLN A 268 1.97 -18.70 5.02
C GLN A 268 0.65 -19.29 5.50
N ILE A 269 -0.35 -18.41 5.61
CA ILE A 269 -1.74 -18.79 5.81
C ILE A 269 -2.38 -18.86 4.42
N LEU A 270 -2.83 -20.05 4.06
CA LEU A 270 -3.45 -20.32 2.76
C LEU A 270 -4.98 -20.20 2.87
N ASN A 271 -5.61 -20.02 1.70
CA ASN A 271 -7.07 -19.99 1.56
C ASN A 271 -7.77 -18.93 2.43
N ILE A 272 -7.18 -17.75 2.51
CA ILE A 272 -7.86 -16.61 3.15
C ILE A 272 -9.04 -16.22 2.25
N PRO A 273 -10.30 -16.26 2.76
CA PRO A 273 -11.45 -15.86 1.97
C PRO A 273 -11.38 -14.36 1.65
N ILE A 274 -11.88 -13.97 0.49
CA ILE A 274 -11.93 -12.58 0.05
C ILE A 274 -13.39 -12.14 -0.01
N ALA A 275 -13.67 -10.96 0.52
CA ALA A 275 -14.97 -10.31 0.41
C ALA A 275 -14.95 -9.28 -0.72
N ILE A 276 -15.98 -9.30 -1.59
CA ILE A 276 -16.11 -8.45 -2.78
C ILE A 276 -17.31 -7.50 -2.66
#